data_348dcc52717516dc870d387728ec83bf
#
_entry.id   348dcc52717516dc870d387728ec83bf
#
_cell.length_a   1.000
_cell.length_b   1.000
_cell.length_c   1.000
_cell.angle_alpha   90.00
_cell.angle_beta   90.00
_cell.angle_gamma   90.00
#
_symmetry.space_group_name_H-M   'P 1'
#
loop_
_entity.id
_entity.type
_entity.pdbx_description
1 polymer ?
#
loop_
_entity_poly.entity_id
_entity_poly.type
_entity_poly.pdbx_seq_one_letter_code
_entity_poly.pdbx_strand_id
1 'polypeptide(L)'
;MKDDIRQFLLQSLKEMNYSTDGIDDDTVLGPAGADLQSLALAELAVRVEDEYGVRFNDDEAEMLAGMTVGEFAELVADRAQASSAS
;
A
#
# COMPACT_ATOMS: atom_id res chain seq x y z
N MET A 1 -9.95 4.26 -9.76
CA MET A 1 -9.24 3.14 -9.12
C MET A 1 -8.22 3.57 -8.07
N LYS A 2 -7.42 4.58 -8.36
CA LYS A 2 -6.41 5.07 -7.41
C LYS A 2 -7.02 5.54 -6.08
N ASP A 3 -8.15 6.26 -6.13
CA ASP A 3 -8.82 6.71 -4.92
C ASP A 3 -9.35 5.54 -4.09
N ASP A 4 -9.88 4.52 -4.73
CA ASP A 4 -10.37 3.33 -4.06
C ASP A 4 -9.22 2.61 -3.35
N ILE A 5 -8.08 2.52 -4.02
CA ILE A 5 -6.90 1.87 -3.46
C ILE A 5 -6.41 2.65 -2.23
N ARG A 6 -6.36 3.98 -2.34
CA ARG A 6 -5.95 4.82 -1.21
C ARG A 6 -6.87 4.60 -0.01
N GLN A 7 -8.17 4.59 -0.23
CA GLN A 7 -9.13 4.35 0.84
C GLN A 7 -8.96 2.96 1.44
N PHE A 8 -8.71 1.97 0.59
CA PHE A 8 -8.45 0.61 1.06
C PHE A 8 -7.20 0.55 1.93
N LEU A 9 -6.14 1.26 1.53
CA LEU A 9 -4.91 1.32 2.32
C LEU A 9 -5.16 1.91 3.71
N LEU A 10 -5.88 3.02 3.75
CA LEU A 10 -6.19 3.68 5.02
C LEU A 10 -7.06 2.79 5.90
N GLN A 11 -8.06 2.14 5.31
CA GLN A 11 -8.91 1.22 6.03
C GLN A 11 -8.11 0.05 6.59
N SER A 12 -7.20 -0.51 5.81
CA SER A 12 -6.35 -1.61 6.24
C SER A 12 -5.47 -1.20 7.40
N LEU A 13 -4.90 -0.01 7.35
CA LEU A 13 -4.06 0.50 8.45
C LEU A 13 -4.86 0.64 9.74
N LYS A 14 -6.11 1.11 9.64
CA LYS A 14 -6.98 1.19 10.82
C LYS A 14 -7.24 -0.19 11.40
N GLU A 15 -7.51 -1.18 10.55
CA GLU A 15 -7.74 -2.55 11.00
C GLU A 15 -6.51 -3.16 11.64
N MET A 16 -5.33 -2.70 11.24
CA MET A 16 -4.07 -3.14 11.80
C MET A 16 -3.66 -2.33 13.04
N ASN A 17 -4.54 -1.46 13.53
CA ASN A 17 -4.32 -0.61 14.71
C ASN A 17 -3.27 0.47 14.51
N TYR A 18 -3.10 0.94 13.29
CA TYR A 18 -2.25 2.09 13.01
C TYR A 18 -3.09 3.35 12.88
N SER A 19 -2.54 4.48 13.35
CA SER A 19 -3.20 5.76 13.19
C SER A 19 -3.13 6.21 11.74
N THR A 20 -4.26 6.69 11.22
CA THR A 20 -4.31 7.26 9.87
C THR A 20 -4.43 8.79 9.90
N ASP A 21 -4.36 9.40 11.08
CA ASP A 21 -4.46 10.83 11.23
C ASP A 21 -3.27 11.51 10.55
N GLY A 22 -3.55 12.46 9.67
CA GLY A 22 -2.50 13.19 8.98
C GLY A 22 -1.84 12.44 7.83
N ILE A 23 -2.29 11.24 7.52
CA ILE A 23 -1.75 10.49 6.38
C ILE A 23 -2.42 10.98 5.10
N ASP A 24 -1.61 11.39 4.13
CA ASP A 24 -2.07 11.82 2.82
C ASP A 24 -1.24 11.15 1.72
N ASP A 25 -1.46 11.55 0.48
CA ASP A 25 -0.77 10.95 -0.66
C ASP A 25 0.75 11.14 -0.61
N ASP A 26 1.22 12.17 0.07
CA ASP A 26 2.64 12.47 0.15
C ASP A 26 3.32 11.82 1.36
N THR A 27 2.56 11.15 2.21
CA THR A 27 3.10 10.49 3.40
C THR A 27 3.83 9.21 3.01
N VAL A 28 5.09 9.09 3.44
CA VAL A 28 5.89 7.89 3.21
C VAL A 28 5.36 6.77 4.10
N LEU A 29 5.28 5.56 3.57
CA LEU A 29 4.75 4.41 4.31
C LEU A 29 5.65 3.95 5.45
N GLY A 30 6.97 4.05 5.27
CA GLY A 30 7.94 3.57 6.23
C GLY A 30 8.17 4.52 7.40
N PRO A 31 9.30 4.36 8.10
CA PRO A 31 9.59 5.12 9.33
C PRO A 31 9.59 6.63 9.17
N ALA A 32 9.81 7.14 7.96
CA ALA A 32 9.85 8.58 7.72
C ALA A 32 8.46 9.22 7.70
N GLY A 33 7.40 8.44 7.64
CA GLY A 33 6.03 8.96 7.57
C GLY A 33 5.07 8.18 8.46
N ALA A 34 4.37 7.20 7.90
CA ALA A 34 3.38 6.41 8.65
C ALA A 34 4.01 5.49 9.70
N ASP A 35 5.33 5.34 9.66
CA ASP A 35 6.07 4.54 10.64
C ASP A 35 5.71 3.06 10.62
N LEU A 36 5.44 2.52 9.43
CA LEU A 36 5.16 1.10 9.28
C LEU A 36 6.45 0.31 9.29
N GLN A 37 6.45 -0.75 10.09
CA GLN A 37 7.57 -1.67 10.14
C GLN A 37 7.46 -2.69 9.00
N SER A 38 8.55 -3.43 8.75
CA SER A 38 8.59 -4.39 7.64
C SER A 38 7.44 -5.39 7.67
N LEU A 39 7.10 -5.88 8.86
CA LEU A 39 6.00 -6.84 9.02
C LEU A 39 4.67 -6.21 8.63
N ALA A 40 4.44 -4.97 9.04
CA ALA A 40 3.20 -4.27 8.70
C ALA A 40 3.10 -3.99 7.20
N LEU A 41 4.22 -3.62 6.58
CA LEU A 41 4.26 -3.41 5.14
C LEU A 41 3.97 -4.70 4.38
N ALA A 42 4.53 -5.82 4.84
CA ALA A 42 4.27 -7.12 4.23
C ALA A 42 2.79 -7.51 4.35
N GLU A 43 2.20 -7.27 5.52
CA GLU A 43 0.78 -7.56 5.71
C GLU A 43 -0.09 -6.67 4.83
N LEU A 44 0.25 -5.39 4.73
CA LEU A 44 -0.49 -4.47 3.87
C LEU A 44 -0.41 -4.91 2.41
N ALA A 45 0.77 -5.35 1.96
CA ALA A 45 0.95 -5.86 0.61
C ALA A 45 0.08 -7.09 0.36
N VAL A 46 0.01 -8.01 1.31
CA VAL A 46 -0.82 -9.21 1.17
C VAL A 46 -2.30 -8.84 1.07
N ARG A 47 -2.76 -7.90 1.87
CA ARG A 47 -4.15 -7.44 1.82
C ARG A 47 -4.49 -6.84 0.45
N VAL A 48 -3.57 -6.06 -0.10
CA VAL A 48 -3.75 -5.46 -1.42
C VAL A 48 -3.73 -6.52 -2.51
N GLU A 49 -2.84 -7.50 -2.39
CA GLU A 49 -2.80 -8.63 -3.34
C GLU A 49 -4.14 -9.36 -3.40
N ASP A 50 -4.71 -9.63 -2.23
CA ASP A 50 -6.00 -10.33 -2.15
C ASP A 50 -7.15 -9.50 -2.72
N GLU A 51 -7.13 -8.21 -2.43
CA GLU A 51 -8.25 -7.33 -2.83
C GLU A 51 -8.24 -7.03 -4.31
N TYR A 52 -7.06 -6.78 -4.88
CA TYR A 52 -6.94 -6.30 -6.26
C TYR A 52 -6.37 -7.32 -7.23
N GLY A 53 -5.99 -8.49 -6.75
CA GLY A 53 -5.44 -9.55 -7.59
C GLY A 53 -4.07 -9.25 -8.15
N VAL A 54 -3.30 -8.42 -7.46
CA VAL A 54 -1.92 -8.08 -7.85
C VAL A 54 -0.93 -8.91 -7.06
N ARG A 55 0.34 -8.87 -7.47
CA ARG A 55 1.40 -9.60 -6.76
C ARG A 55 2.60 -8.71 -6.54
N PHE A 56 3.24 -8.91 -5.39
CA PHE A 56 4.48 -8.25 -5.03
C PHE A 56 5.53 -9.31 -4.70
N ASN A 57 6.77 -9.04 -5.10
CA ASN A 57 7.89 -9.92 -4.76
C ASN A 57 8.35 -9.62 -3.34
N ASP A 58 9.04 -10.59 -2.72
CA ASP A 58 9.49 -10.46 -1.32
C ASP A 58 10.39 -9.23 -1.13
N ASP A 59 11.26 -8.94 -2.07
CA ASP A 59 12.17 -7.80 -1.99
C ASP A 59 11.49 -6.46 -2.27
N GLU A 60 10.29 -6.47 -2.80
CA GLU A 60 9.53 -5.23 -3.02
C GLU A 60 9.02 -4.61 -1.71
N ALA A 61 8.94 -5.40 -0.65
CA ALA A 61 8.50 -4.87 0.65
C ALA A 61 9.42 -3.75 1.14
N GLU A 62 10.72 -3.87 0.91
CA GLU A 62 11.68 -2.82 1.28
C GLU A 62 11.46 -1.56 0.45
N MET A 63 11.16 -1.74 -0.83
CA MET A 63 10.87 -0.63 -1.73
C MET A 63 9.62 0.13 -1.26
N LEU A 64 8.61 -0.59 -0.78
CA LEU A 64 7.37 0.02 -0.31
C LEU A 64 7.60 0.97 0.85
N ALA A 65 8.59 0.68 1.70
CA ALA A 65 8.90 1.54 2.84
C ALA A 65 9.35 2.94 2.41
N GLY A 66 9.93 3.06 1.22
CA GLY A 66 10.36 4.35 0.69
C GLY A 66 9.32 5.04 -0.18
N MET A 67 8.18 4.41 -0.43
CA MET A 67 7.13 4.98 -1.28
C MET A 67 6.12 5.75 -0.46
N THR A 68 5.52 6.78 -1.09
CA THR A 68 4.40 7.48 -0.49
C THR A 68 3.12 6.68 -0.71
N VAL A 69 2.07 7.04 0.02
CA VAL A 69 0.75 6.44 -0.15
C VAL A 69 0.29 6.59 -1.60
N GLY A 70 0.46 7.76 -2.19
CA GLY A 70 0.07 8.01 -3.57
C GLY A 70 0.85 7.16 -4.56
N GLU A 71 2.16 7.03 -4.35
CA GLU A 71 3.00 6.20 -5.22
C GLU A 71 2.60 4.73 -5.13
N PHE A 72 2.32 4.24 -3.93
CA PHE A 72 1.89 2.86 -3.76
C PHE A 72 0.52 2.63 -4.41
N ALA A 73 -0.42 3.54 -4.23
CA ALA A 73 -1.73 3.43 -4.86
C ALA A 73 -1.62 3.41 -6.38
N GLU A 74 -0.73 4.22 -6.94
CA GLU A 74 -0.49 4.25 -8.38
C GLU A 74 0.11 2.94 -8.86
N LEU A 75 1.08 2.40 -8.13
CA LEU A 75 1.70 1.12 -8.47
C LEU A 75 0.66 0.00 -8.47
N VAL A 76 -0.21 -0.05 -7.47
CA VAL A 76 -1.27 -1.05 -7.38
C VAL A 76 -2.24 -0.90 -8.54
N ALA A 77 -2.63 0.33 -8.87
CA ALA A 77 -3.53 0.59 -9.97
C ALA A 77 -2.95 0.08 -11.30
N ASP A 78 -1.67 0.36 -11.54
CA ASP A 78 -0.99 -0.08 -12.75
C ASP A 78 -0.96 -1.60 -12.85
N ARG A 79 -0.64 -2.27 -11.76
CA ARG A 79 -0.57 -3.74 -11.75
C ARG A 79 -1.95 -4.37 -11.87
N ALA A 80 -2.96 -3.78 -11.26
CA ALA A 80 -4.32 -4.28 -11.36
C ALA A 80 -4.85 -4.16 -12.78
N GLN A 81 -4.54 -3.05 -13.46
CA GLN A 81 -4.92 -2.87 -14.86
C GLN A 81 -4.21 -3.85 -15.77
N ALA A 82 -2.92 -4.08 -15.54
CA ALA A 82 -2.16 -5.05 -16.31
C ALA A 82 -2.70 -6.47 -16.15
N SER A 83 -3.09 -6.84 -14.94
CA SER A 83 -3.72 -8.14 -14.67
C SER A 83 -5.04 -8.27 -15.38
N SER A 84 -5.85 -7.21 -15.39
CA SER A 84 -7.15 -7.22 -16.04
C SER A 84 -7.05 -7.31 -17.55
N ALA A 85 -5.96 -6.83 -18.12
CA ALA A 85 -5.75 -6.82 -19.57
C ALA A 85 -5.30 -8.18 -20.13
N SER A 86 -4.89 -9.09 -19.27
CA SER A 86 -4.34 -10.39 -19.74
C SER A 86 -5.39 -11.49 -19.82
#